data_176d423dadbbb0923c339cdfebcf82a8
#
_entry.id   176d423dadbbb0923c339cdfebcf82a8
#
_cell.length_a   1.000
_cell.length_b   1.000
_cell.length_c   1.000
_cell.angle_alpha   90.00
_cell.angle_beta   90.00
_cell.angle_gamma   90.00
#
_symmetry.space_group_name_H-M   'P 1'
#
loop_
_entity.id
_entity.type
_entity.pdbx_description
1 polymer ?
#
loop_
_entity_poly.entity_id
_entity_poly.type
_entity_poly.pdbx_seq_one_letter_code
_entity_poly.pdbx_strand_id
1 'polypeptide(L)'
;MTALLGGAANPLGAVVQFIHAPIGNVADAVASRFTAGPANASLMDALSLLLPFESPWSRILLAPCGDWTALVNNGLYGGDSTAPGSAISRALNVECVVASAVPRYGPGHEQTQMEVFGPAGEPPLMYIRSLSATATDGRWEWYTSGTPFEFEATERYTRWRKRDRFDRELLLDYLEHLGIPARMDTAYGPAILLQERAQYERRKMTLEEARADFR
;
A
#
# COMPACT_ATOMS: atom_id res chain seq x y z
N MET A 1 0.15 -0.61 18.23
CA MET A 1 1.05 -0.19 17.12
C MET A 1 0.55 -0.94 15.90
N THR A 2 0.25 -0.25 14.80
CA THR A 2 -0.32 -0.93 13.61
C THR A 2 0.75 -1.79 12.92
N ALA A 3 0.33 -2.90 12.31
CA ALA A 3 1.22 -3.80 11.58
C ALA A 3 1.73 -3.17 10.27
N LEU A 4 0.84 -2.56 9.50
CA LEU A 4 1.08 -2.07 8.14
C LEU A 4 1.64 -0.63 8.10
N LEU A 5 1.99 -0.18 6.91
CA LEU A 5 2.43 1.19 6.61
C LEU A 5 3.61 1.62 7.50
N GLY A 6 4.69 0.84 7.48
CA GLY A 6 5.89 1.10 8.29
C GLY A 6 5.71 0.79 9.78
N GLY A 7 4.70 0.00 10.14
CA GLY A 7 4.43 -0.46 11.50
C GLY A 7 5.22 -1.70 11.91
N ALA A 8 4.63 -2.53 12.78
CA ALA A 8 5.32 -3.67 13.40
C ALA A 8 5.76 -4.75 12.40
N ALA A 9 5.08 -4.89 11.26
CA ALA A 9 5.43 -5.86 10.21
C ALA A 9 6.55 -5.39 9.27
N ASN A 10 6.99 -4.12 9.41
CA ASN A 10 7.96 -3.53 8.47
C ASN A 10 9.14 -4.47 8.14
N PRO A 11 9.55 -4.57 6.86
CA PRO A 11 9.05 -3.88 5.66
C PRO A 11 7.78 -4.45 5.04
N LEU A 12 7.23 -5.59 5.52
CA LEU A 12 5.97 -6.12 5.02
C LEU A 12 4.85 -5.08 5.14
N GLY A 13 4.12 -4.85 4.04
CA GLY A 13 3.02 -3.90 4.01
C GLY A 13 3.43 -2.44 4.23
N ALA A 14 4.66 -2.06 3.92
CA ALA A 14 5.04 -0.65 3.84
C ALA A 14 4.28 0.08 2.72
N VAL A 15 3.86 -0.66 1.69
CA VAL A 15 2.95 -0.22 0.63
C VAL A 15 1.68 -1.06 0.69
N VAL A 16 0.53 -0.40 0.75
CA VAL A 16 -0.80 -1.03 0.78
C VAL A 16 -1.70 -0.32 -0.23
N GLN A 17 -2.48 -1.10 -0.95
CA GLN A 17 -3.52 -0.57 -1.83
C GLN A 17 -4.88 -0.91 -1.23
N PHE A 18 -5.71 0.07 -0.97
CA PHE A 18 -7.07 -0.11 -0.46
C PHE A 18 -8.05 0.07 -1.60
N ILE A 19 -8.89 -0.92 -1.85
CA ILE A 19 -9.87 -0.94 -2.93
C ILE A 19 -11.27 -0.91 -2.29
N HIS A 20 -12.09 0.05 -2.66
CA HIS A 20 -13.44 0.23 -2.09
C HIS A 20 -14.42 -0.79 -2.68
N ALA A 21 -14.18 -2.05 -2.38
CA ALA A 21 -15.00 -3.18 -2.81
C ALA A 21 -14.85 -4.36 -1.86
N PRO A 22 -15.85 -5.25 -1.77
CA PRO A 22 -15.75 -6.50 -1.04
C PRO A 22 -14.61 -7.39 -1.55
N ILE A 23 -13.96 -8.12 -0.63
CA ILE A 23 -12.80 -8.95 -0.93
C ILE A 23 -13.04 -9.98 -2.04
N GLY A 24 -14.26 -10.55 -2.13
CA GLY A 24 -14.64 -11.47 -3.20
C GLY A 24 -14.55 -10.82 -4.58
N ASN A 25 -15.10 -9.62 -4.74
CA ASN A 25 -15.07 -8.88 -6.01
C ASN A 25 -13.62 -8.55 -6.43
N VAL A 26 -12.77 -8.18 -5.46
CA VAL A 26 -11.35 -7.91 -5.72
C VAL A 26 -10.61 -9.17 -6.14
N ALA A 27 -10.86 -10.30 -5.47
CA ALA A 27 -10.27 -11.59 -5.82
C ALA A 27 -10.69 -12.05 -7.23
N ASP A 28 -11.98 -11.91 -7.56
CA ASP A 28 -12.53 -12.28 -8.87
C ASP A 28 -11.93 -11.44 -10.00
N ALA A 29 -11.71 -10.16 -9.77
CA ALA A 29 -11.10 -9.25 -10.76
C ALA A 29 -9.69 -9.70 -11.21
N VAL A 30 -8.99 -10.47 -10.40
CA VAL A 30 -7.64 -10.99 -10.70
C VAL A 30 -7.57 -12.51 -10.87
N ALA A 31 -8.70 -13.22 -10.79
CA ALA A 31 -8.76 -14.69 -10.79
C ALA A 31 -8.14 -15.34 -12.01
N SER A 32 -8.08 -14.65 -13.17
CA SER A 32 -7.44 -15.17 -14.38
C SER A 32 -5.92 -15.35 -14.23
N ARG A 33 -5.27 -14.53 -13.39
CA ARG A 33 -3.81 -14.56 -13.18
C ARG A 33 -3.39 -15.31 -11.93
N PHE A 34 -4.28 -15.45 -10.94
CA PHE A 34 -3.94 -15.95 -9.62
C PHE A 34 -4.73 -17.20 -9.25
N THR A 35 -4.14 -17.98 -8.35
CA THR A 35 -4.82 -19.04 -7.61
C THR A 35 -5.03 -18.55 -6.18
N ALA A 36 -6.26 -18.66 -5.70
CA ALA A 36 -6.63 -18.23 -4.35
C ALA A 36 -6.51 -19.38 -3.35
N GLY A 37 -6.01 -19.08 -2.16
CA GLY A 37 -6.01 -19.96 -0.99
C GLY A 37 -6.37 -19.17 0.27
N PRO A 38 -7.00 -19.80 1.28
CA PRO A 38 -7.31 -19.13 2.54
C PRO A 38 -6.04 -18.79 3.30
N ALA A 39 -6.04 -17.64 3.96
CA ALA A 39 -5.04 -17.24 4.94
C ALA A 39 -5.75 -16.97 6.28
N ASN A 40 -6.36 -18.01 6.86
CA ASN A 40 -7.11 -17.94 8.13
C ASN A 40 -6.16 -17.80 9.31
N ALA A 41 -5.56 -16.64 9.46
CA ALA A 41 -4.58 -16.36 10.49
C ALA A 41 -4.73 -14.90 10.96
N SER A 42 -4.04 -14.53 12.04
CA SER A 42 -3.91 -13.12 12.39
C SER A 42 -3.29 -12.31 11.23
N LEU A 43 -3.50 -11.01 11.19
CA LEU A 43 -2.90 -10.16 10.15
C LEU A 43 -1.38 -10.38 10.03
N MET A 44 -0.68 -10.49 11.15
CA MET A 44 0.78 -10.71 11.19
C MET A 44 1.18 -12.06 10.59
N ASP A 45 0.46 -13.12 10.92
CA ASP A 45 0.72 -14.46 10.38
C ASP A 45 0.39 -14.50 8.89
N ALA A 46 -0.71 -13.89 8.47
CA ALA A 46 -1.10 -13.79 7.07
C ALA A 46 -0.05 -13.03 6.24
N LEU A 47 0.49 -11.92 6.76
CA LEU A 47 1.57 -11.18 6.10
C LEU A 47 2.83 -12.02 5.92
N SER A 48 3.14 -12.93 6.87
CA SER A 48 4.32 -13.81 6.75
C SER A 48 4.24 -14.77 5.56
N LEU A 49 3.03 -15.09 5.08
CA LEU A 49 2.83 -15.92 3.88
C LEU A 49 3.26 -15.25 2.58
N LEU A 50 3.46 -13.93 2.60
CA LEU A 50 4.02 -13.20 1.47
C LEU A 50 5.52 -13.48 1.26
N LEU A 51 6.23 -13.98 2.27
CA LEU A 51 7.66 -14.23 2.17
C LEU A 51 7.99 -15.45 1.30
N PRO A 52 9.16 -15.43 0.61
CA PRO A 52 10.11 -14.34 0.52
C PRO A 52 9.59 -13.17 -0.31
N PHE A 53 10.23 -12.00 -0.19
CA PHE A 53 10.05 -10.91 -1.15
C PHE A 53 10.56 -11.32 -2.52
N GLU A 54 9.90 -10.86 -3.58
CA GLU A 54 10.24 -11.22 -4.95
C GLU A 54 10.19 -10.00 -5.90
N SER A 55 11.05 -10.00 -6.90
CA SER A 55 11.00 -9.06 -8.01
C SER A 55 11.14 -9.82 -9.34
N PRO A 56 10.14 -9.73 -10.21
CA PRO A 56 8.81 -9.13 -9.97
C PRO A 56 8.03 -9.90 -8.88
N TRP A 57 7.12 -9.22 -8.19
CA TRP A 57 6.27 -9.83 -7.16
C TRP A 57 5.35 -10.93 -7.73
N SER A 58 4.98 -11.90 -6.89
CA SER A 58 4.17 -13.04 -7.30
C SER A 58 3.01 -13.38 -6.38
N ARG A 59 2.98 -12.78 -5.19
CA ARG A 59 1.95 -13.03 -4.18
C ARG A 59 1.26 -11.74 -3.80
N ILE A 60 -0.03 -11.87 -3.55
CA ILE A 60 -0.88 -10.81 -3.02
C ILE A 60 -1.63 -11.36 -1.82
N LEU A 61 -1.64 -10.62 -0.73
CA LEU A 61 -2.54 -10.83 0.38
C LEU A 61 -3.68 -9.82 0.25
N LEU A 62 -4.92 -10.31 0.21
CA LEU A 62 -6.13 -9.51 0.32
C LEU A 62 -6.69 -9.68 1.72
N ALA A 63 -7.03 -8.58 2.37
CA ALA A 63 -7.68 -8.59 3.68
C ALA A 63 -8.80 -7.54 3.71
N PRO A 64 -10.01 -7.87 4.22
CA PRO A 64 -11.04 -6.86 4.49
C PRO A 64 -10.51 -5.81 5.47
N CYS A 65 -10.85 -4.55 5.27
CA CYS A 65 -10.51 -3.43 6.15
C CYS A 65 -11.68 -2.44 6.17
N GLY A 66 -12.66 -2.66 7.03
CA GLY A 66 -13.95 -1.96 6.95
C GLY A 66 -14.67 -2.30 5.64
N ASP A 67 -15.13 -1.27 4.93
CA ASP A 67 -15.77 -1.40 3.60
C ASP A 67 -14.74 -1.53 2.45
N TRP A 68 -13.46 -1.52 2.78
CA TRP A 68 -12.36 -1.62 1.84
C TRP A 68 -11.73 -3.02 1.85
N THR A 69 -11.03 -3.34 0.79
CA THR A 69 -10.12 -4.47 0.72
C THR A 69 -8.69 -3.96 0.65
N ALA A 70 -7.89 -4.29 1.65
CA ALA A 70 -6.45 -4.06 1.64
C ALA A 70 -5.76 -5.10 0.76
N LEU A 71 -4.89 -4.65 -0.13
CA LEU A 71 -4.05 -5.46 -1.00
C LEU A 71 -2.58 -5.18 -0.67
N VAL A 72 -1.87 -6.21 -0.26
CA VAL A 72 -0.43 -6.18 0.02
C VAL A 72 0.26 -7.20 -0.87
N ASN A 73 1.36 -6.85 -1.50
CA ASN A 73 2.13 -7.77 -2.34
C ASN A 73 3.52 -8.06 -1.76
N ASN A 74 4.18 -9.11 -2.29
CA ASN A 74 5.52 -9.50 -1.85
C ASN A 74 6.66 -8.85 -2.66
N GLY A 75 6.45 -7.65 -3.19
CA GLY A 75 7.50 -6.87 -3.83
C GLY A 75 8.65 -6.53 -2.87
N LEU A 76 9.85 -6.33 -3.41
CA LEU A 76 11.03 -5.97 -2.62
C LEU A 76 10.74 -4.72 -1.79
N TYR A 77 11.30 -4.67 -0.57
CA TYR A 77 11.17 -3.54 0.35
C TYR A 77 9.74 -3.19 0.79
N GLY A 78 8.88 -4.20 0.85
CA GLY A 78 7.58 -4.06 1.51
C GLY A 78 6.39 -3.80 0.60
N GLY A 79 6.60 -3.95 -0.69
CA GLY A 79 5.53 -3.90 -1.68
C GLY A 79 5.89 -3.03 -2.88
N ASP A 80 5.16 -3.25 -3.95
CA ASP A 80 5.28 -2.50 -5.19
C ASP A 80 3.99 -1.70 -5.41
N SER A 81 4.09 -0.39 -5.51
CA SER A 81 2.96 0.51 -5.78
C SER A 81 2.35 0.31 -7.16
N THR A 82 3.08 -0.33 -8.09
CA THR A 82 2.58 -0.68 -9.43
C THR A 82 1.69 -1.94 -9.45
N ALA A 83 1.43 -2.55 -8.29
CA ALA A 83 0.50 -3.67 -8.15
C ALA A 83 -0.91 -3.32 -8.66
N PRO A 84 -1.78 -4.32 -8.89
CA PRO A 84 -2.96 -4.16 -9.74
C PRO A 84 -4.09 -3.29 -9.19
N GLY A 85 -3.95 -2.62 -8.05
CA GLY A 85 -5.03 -1.88 -7.40
C GLY A 85 -5.73 -0.85 -8.30
N SER A 86 -4.98 -0.02 -9.01
CA SER A 86 -5.56 0.95 -9.94
C SER A 86 -6.25 0.29 -11.15
N ALA A 87 -5.73 -0.85 -11.61
CA ALA A 87 -6.36 -1.63 -12.68
C ALA A 87 -7.66 -2.30 -12.21
N ILE A 88 -7.66 -2.84 -10.97
CA ILE A 88 -8.85 -3.42 -10.32
C ILE A 88 -9.90 -2.33 -10.10
N SER A 89 -9.50 -1.18 -9.55
CA SER A 89 -10.36 0.00 -9.35
C SER A 89 -11.10 0.36 -10.64
N ARG A 90 -10.37 0.44 -11.76
CA ARG A 90 -10.94 0.74 -13.06
C ARG A 90 -11.89 -0.35 -13.56
N ALA A 91 -11.51 -1.63 -13.39
CA ALA A 91 -12.34 -2.76 -13.82
C ALA A 91 -13.65 -2.86 -13.02
N LEU A 92 -13.62 -2.55 -11.75
CA LEU A 92 -14.78 -2.57 -10.85
C LEU A 92 -15.53 -1.24 -10.79
N ASN A 93 -14.96 -0.16 -11.39
CA ASN A 93 -15.48 1.21 -11.32
C ASN A 93 -15.67 1.71 -9.87
N VAL A 94 -14.64 1.51 -9.03
CA VAL A 94 -14.62 1.89 -7.62
C VAL A 94 -13.37 2.71 -7.29
N GLU A 95 -13.33 3.31 -6.11
CA GLU A 95 -12.15 4.01 -5.62
C GLU A 95 -11.04 3.05 -5.20
N CYS A 96 -9.80 3.53 -5.34
CA CYS A 96 -8.58 2.88 -4.83
C CYS A 96 -7.67 3.92 -4.21
N VAL A 97 -7.14 3.62 -3.04
CA VAL A 97 -6.11 4.43 -2.36
C VAL A 97 -4.83 3.62 -2.31
N VAL A 98 -3.78 4.11 -2.95
CA VAL A 98 -2.41 3.58 -2.80
C VAL A 98 -1.73 4.39 -1.70
N ALA A 99 -1.42 3.73 -0.60
CA ALA A 99 -0.76 4.33 0.55
C ALA A 99 0.61 3.68 0.76
N SER A 100 1.63 4.49 1.01
CA SER A 100 2.94 3.98 1.40
C SER A 100 3.53 4.80 2.55
N ALA A 101 4.13 4.08 3.50
CA ALA A 101 4.97 4.65 4.53
C ALA A 101 6.21 3.75 4.65
N VAL A 102 7.23 4.10 3.90
CA VAL A 102 8.50 3.38 3.85
C VAL A 102 9.49 4.10 4.76
N PRO A 103 9.90 3.50 5.88
CA PRO A 103 10.94 4.07 6.71
C PRO A 103 12.26 4.19 5.95
N ARG A 104 13.17 4.99 6.48
CA ARG A 104 14.50 5.15 5.88
C ARG A 104 15.21 3.81 5.74
N TYR A 105 15.71 3.53 4.54
CA TYR A 105 16.56 2.38 4.26
C TYR A 105 17.68 2.75 3.28
N GLY A 106 18.78 1.95 3.29
CA GLY A 106 19.92 2.16 2.41
C GLY A 106 20.50 3.57 2.51
N PRO A 107 20.93 4.18 1.42
CA PRO A 107 21.60 5.49 1.40
C PRO A 107 20.65 6.69 1.61
N GLY A 108 19.48 6.49 2.19
CA GLY A 108 18.57 7.58 2.57
C GLY A 108 17.28 7.64 1.76
N HIS A 109 16.75 6.48 1.40
CA HIS A 109 15.39 6.37 0.85
C HIS A 109 14.38 6.35 2.01
N GLU A 110 13.39 7.21 1.91
CA GLU A 110 12.26 7.29 2.84
C GLU A 110 11.06 7.85 2.08
N GLN A 111 9.86 7.35 2.34
CA GLN A 111 8.69 7.77 1.59
C GLN A 111 7.44 7.74 2.45
N THR A 112 6.64 8.80 2.34
CA THR A 112 5.21 8.80 2.69
C THR A 112 4.43 9.27 1.48
N GLN A 113 3.47 8.46 1.02
CA GLN A 113 2.70 8.74 -0.19
C GLN A 113 1.24 8.31 -0.02
N MET A 114 0.35 9.07 -0.62
CA MET A 114 -1.05 8.73 -0.82
C MET A 114 -1.46 9.10 -2.24
N GLU A 115 -2.02 8.14 -2.97
CA GLU A 115 -2.61 8.36 -4.28
C GLU A 115 -4.04 7.82 -4.29
N VAL A 116 -4.97 8.64 -4.69
CA VAL A 116 -6.40 8.27 -4.79
C VAL A 116 -6.79 8.23 -6.25
N PHE A 117 -7.38 7.12 -6.65
CA PHE A 117 -7.89 6.85 -7.98
C PHE A 117 -9.37 6.53 -7.88
N GLY A 118 -10.10 6.76 -8.95
CA GLY A 118 -11.50 6.34 -8.99
C GLY A 118 -12.29 6.96 -10.14
N PRO A 119 -13.59 6.62 -10.24
CA PRO A 119 -14.46 7.06 -11.33
C PRO A 119 -14.54 8.57 -11.52
N ALA A 120 -14.34 9.35 -10.45
CA ALA A 120 -14.34 10.81 -10.48
C ALA A 120 -13.00 11.42 -10.91
N GLY A 121 -11.98 10.58 -11.15
CA GLY A 121 -10.63 11.02 -11.48
C GLY A 121 -10.44 11.39 -12.94
N GLU A 122 -9.34 12.10 -13.23
CA GLU A 122 -8.99 12.53 -14.57
C GLU A 122 -8.38 11.40 -15.42
N PRO A 123 -8.89 11.13 -16.63
CA PRO A 123 -8.27 10.18 -17.56
C PRO A 123 -6.84 10.61 -17.95
N PRO A 124 -5.94 9.68 -18.33
CA PRO A 124 -6.20 8.25 -18.54
C PRO A 124 -6.06 7.40 -17.28
N LEU A 125 -5.43 7.91 -16.22
CA LEU A 125 -5.07 7.13 -15.03
C LEU A 125 -6.13 7.23 -13.93
N MET A 126 -7.14 8.06 -14.09
CA MET A 126 -8.24 8.25 -13.15
C MET A 126 -7.77 8.77 -11.78
N TYR A 127 -6.74 9.63 -11.75
CA TYR A 127 -6.26 10.29 -10.54
C TYR A 127 -7.27 11.30 -10.00
N ILE A 128 -7.52 11.23 -8.70
CA ILE A 128 -8.30 12.21 -7.93
C ILE A 128 -7.35 13.08 -7.11
N ARG A 129 -6.43 12.44 -6.37
CA ARG A 129 -5.53 13.13 -5.46
C ARG A 129 -4.19 12.41 -5.35
N SER A 130 -3.09 13.17 -5.30
CA SER A 130 -1.77 12.63 -5.03
C SER A 130 -0.99 13.53 -4.08
N LEU A 131 -0.37 12.91 -3.07
CA LEU A 131 0.52 13.52 -2.07
C LEU A 131 1.75 12.65 -1.92
N SER A 132 2.93 13.24 -1.96
CA SER A 132 4.18 12.50 -1.75
C SER A 132 5.24 13.37 -1.10
N ALA A 133 5.83 12.86 -0.02
CA ALA A 133 7.08 13.32 0.56
C ALA A 133 8.07 12.16 0.45
N THR A 134 9.05 12.27 -0.42
CA THR A 134 9.97 11.18 -0.76
C THR A 134 11.41 11.66 -0.67
N ALA A 135 12.29 10.84 -0.11
CA ALA A 135 13.72 11.09 -0.12
C ALA A 135 14.42 10.13 -1.09
N THR A 136 15.35 10.67 -1.87
CA THR A 136 16.29 9.91 -2.68
C THR A 136 17.68 10.44 -2.38
N ASP A 137 18.60 9.56 -1.96
CA ASP A 137 19.94 9.93 -1.52
C ASP A 137 19.95 11.06 -0.45
N GLY A 138 18.97 11.02 0.44
CA GLY A 138 18.79 12.01 1.51
C GLY A 138 18.21 13.36 1.07
N ARG A 139 17.90 13.53 -0.21
CA ARG A 139 17.25 14.73 -0.74
C ARG A 139 15.76 14.54 -0.75
N TRP A 140 15.03 15.40 -0.05
CA TRP A 140 13.57 15.36 0.02
C TRP A 140 12.91 16.10 -1.12
N GLU A 141 11.95 15.44 -1.73
CA GLU A 141 11.02 16.00 -2.70
C GLU A 141 9.61 16.03 -2.12
N TRP A 142 8.84 17.00 -2.55
CA TRP A 142 7.42 17.14 -2.22
C TRP A 142 6.62 17.27 -3.49
N TYR A 143 5.60 16.47 -3.61
CA TYR A 143 4.68 16.52 -4.73
C TYR A 143 3.24 16.52 -4.23
N THR A 144 2.37 17.29 -4.88
CA THR A 144 0.94 17.32 -4.63
C THR A 144 0.20 17.63 -5.94
N SER A 145 -0.90 16.93 -6.21
CA SER A 145 -1.75 17.10 -7.38
C SER A 145 -3.21 16.77 -7.04
N GLY A 146 -4.14 17.36 -7.77
CA GLY A 146 -5.58 17.27 -7.51
C GLY A 146 -6.06 18.25 -6.45
N THR A 147 -7.37 18.42 -6.34
CA THR A 147 -7.99 19.28 -5.33
C THR A 147 -7.85 18.66 -3.94
N PRO A 148 -7.36 19.40 -2.95
CA PRO A 148 -7.31 18.90 -1.57
C PRO A 148 -8.69 18.53 -1.03
N PHE A 149 -8.76 17.44 -0.28
CA PHE A 149 -9.95 17.11 0.50
C PHE A 149 -10.12 18.10 1.65
N GLU A 150 -11.35 18.28 2.13
CA GLU A 150 -11.67 19.22 3.22
C GLU A 150 -10.94 18.90 4.53
N PHE A 151 -10.61 17.62 4.76
CA PHE A 151 -9.89 17.17 5.95
C PHE A 151 -8.37 17.36 5.90
N GLU A 152 -7.81 17.75 4.73
CA GLU A 152 -6.37 17.88 4.60
C GLU A 152 -5.79 19.08 5.35
N ALA A 153 -4.72 18.86 6.10
CA ALA A 153 -3.96 19.89 6.81
C ALA A 153 -3.05 20.66 5.84
N THR A 154 -3.66 21.40 4.91
CA THR A 154 -2.97 22.06 3.78
C THR A 154 -1.95 23.12 4.24
N GLU A 155 -2.09 23.68 5.43
CA GLU A 155 -1.12 24.57 6.06
C GLU A 155 0.24 23.90 6.29
N ARG A 156 0.28 22.57 6.43
CA ARG A 156 1.53 21.80 6.54
C ARG A 156 2.31 21.75 5.21
N TYR A 157 1.66 21.88 4.06
CA TYR A 157 2.26 21.74 2.75
C TYR A 157 3.24 22.86 2.40
N THR A 158 3.20 23.95 3.12
CA THR A 158 4.11 25.10 2.99
C THR A 158 5.30 25.05 3.96
N ARG A 159 5.40 24.03 4.85
CA ARG A 159 6.50 23.90 5.81
C ARG A 159 7.84 23.87 5.07
N TRP A 160 8.86 24.48 5.68
CA TRP A 160 10.18 24.58 5.09
C TRP A 160 10.81 23.18 4.84
N ARG A 161 10.73 22.29 5.83
CA ARG A 161 11.23 20.92 5.68
C ARG A 161 10.18 20.09 4.96
N LYS A 162 10.52 19.61 3.75
CA LYS A 162 9.60 18.82 2.91
C LYS A 162 9.11 17.53 3.60
N ARG A 163 9.95 16.87 4.38
CA ARG A 163 9.58 15.66 5.14
C ARG A 163 8.47 15.91 6.17
N ASP A 164 8.38 17.15 6.70
CA ASP A 164 7.40 17.50 7.73
C ASP A 164 6.04 17.90 7.13
N ARG A 165 5.94 17.90 5.79
CA ARG A 165 4.72 18.25 5.06
C ARG A 165 3.71 17.12 5.06
N PHE A 166 4.19 15.87 4.94
CA PHE A 166 3.37 14.68 4.92
C PHE A 166 4.15 13.51 5.54
N ASP A 167 3.79 13.18 6.76
CA ASP A 167 4.39 12.09 7.54
C ASP A 167 3.41 10.91 7.69
N ARG A 168 3.91 9.80 8.22
CA ARG A 168 3.12 8.58 8.43
C ARG A 168 1.86 8.81 9.25
N GLU A 169 1.94 9.62 10.30
CA GLU A 169 0.78 9.85 11.18
C GLU A 169 -0.31 10.62 10.44
N LEU A 170 0.07 11.62 9.64
CA LEU A 170 -0.87 12.37 8.81
C LEU A 170 -1.47 11.48 7.70
N LEU A 171 -0.68 10.57 7.11
CA LEU A 171 -1.19 9.57 6.17
C LEU A 171 -2.28 8.72 6.83
N LEU A 172 -2.02 8.20 8.03
CA LEU A 172 -3.00 7.37 8.74
C LEU A 172 -4.26 8.15 9.13
N ASP A 173 -4.13 9.44 9.51
CA ASP A 173 -5.28 10.31 9.76
C ASP A 173 -6.12 10.49 8.49
N TYR A 174 -5.49 10.70 7.34
CA TYR A 174 -6.20 10.86 6.06
C TYR A 174 -6.91 9.58 5.63
N LEU A 175 -6.29 8.42 5.84
CA LEU A 175 -6.94 7.12 5.57
C LEU A 175 -8.19 6.94 6.44
N GLU A 176 -8.13 7.33 7.73
CA GLU A 176 -9.30 7.28 8.61
C GLU A 176 -10.44 8.19 8.12
N HIS A 177 -10.13 9.40 7.64
CA HIS A 177 -11.13 10.30 7.05
C HIS A 177 -11.73 9.75 5.75
N LEU A 178 -11.00 8.93 5.00
CA LEU A 178 -11.50 8.20 3.84
C LEU A 178 -12.28 6.92 4.22
N GLY A 179 -12.49 6.67 5.52
CA GLY A 179 -13.19 5.47 6.01
C GLY A 179 -12.33 4.21 6.02
N ILE A 180 -11.02 4.34 5.95
CA ILE A 180 -10.06 3.22 5.98
C ILE A 180 -9.45 3.12 7.38
N PRO A 181 -9.87 2.17 8.25
CA PRO A 181 -9.40 2.05 9.63
C PRO A 181 -7.99 1.41 9.71
N ALA A 182 -7.03 1.97 8.97
CA ALA A 182 -5.69 1.41 8.79
C ALA A 182 -4.86 1.31 10.09
N ARG A 183 -5.22 2.08 11.14
CA ARG A 183 -4.55 2.04 12.45
C ARG A 183 -4.94 0.81 13.27
N MET A 184 -6.04 0.15 12.97
CA MET A 184 -6.61 -0.91 13.78
C MET A 184 -6.35 -2.28 13.15
N ASP A 185 -5.38 -3.02 13.66
CA ASP A 185 -5.08 -4.38 13.16
C ASP A 185 -6.29 -5.32 13.28
N THR A 186 -7.21 -5.06 14.22
CA THR A 186 -8.45 -5.80 14.39
C THR A 186 -9.52 -5.48 13.34
N ALA A 187 -9.36 -4.43 12.55
CA ALA A 187 -10.24 -4.12 11.42
C ALA A 187 -9.98 -5.03 10.20
N TYR A 188 -8.84 -5.72 10.19
CA TYR A 188 -8.52 -6.65 9.12
C TYR A 188 -9.10 -8.02 9.44
N GLY A 189 -10.03 -8.46 8.61
CA GLY A 189 -10.70 -9.76 8.71
C GLY A 189 -9.88 -10.90 8.11
N PRO A 190 -10.51 -12.08 7.95
CA PRO A 190 -9.87 -13.24 7.32
C PRO A 190 -9.35 -12.90 5.93
N ALA A 191 -8.08 -13.21 5.68
CA ALA A 191 -7.38 -12.87 4.45
C ALA A 191 -7.46 -13.99 3.39
N ILE A 192 -7.21 -13.61 2.14
CA ILE A 192 -7.03 -14.51 1.00
C ILE A 192 -5.61 -14.29 0.47
N LEU A 193 -4.85 -15.38 0.39
CA LEU A 193 -3.56 -15.37 -0.29
C LEU A 193 -3.75 -15.70 -1.77
N LEU A 194 -3.29 -14.83 -2.64
CA LEU A 194 -3.29 -15.04 -4.09
C LEU A 194 -1.87 -15.33 -4.54
N GLN A 195 -1.68 -16.44 -5.28
CA GLN A 195 -0.41 -16.84 -5.88
C GLN A 195 -0.50 -16.73 -7.40
N GLU A 196 0.43 -16.03 -8.03
CA GLU A 196 0.49 -15.92 -9.49
C GLU A 196 0.71 -17.28 -10.13
N ARG A 197 -0.06 -17.59 -11.19
CA ARG A 197 0.02 -18.86 -11.92
C ARG A 197 1.25 -18.94 -12.83
N ALA A 198 1.68 -17.81 -13.36
CA ALA A 198 2.86 -17.75 -14.21
C ALA A 198 4.13 -18.03 -13.40
N GLN A 199 5.00 -18.89 -13.95
CA GLN A 199 6.29 -19.20 -13.35
C GLN A 199 7.40 -18.65 -14.24
N TYR A 200 8.21 -17.78 -13.68
CA TYR A 200 9.45 -17.27 -14.27
C TYR A 200 10.47 -16.99 -13.18
N GLU A 201 11.70 -16.82 -13.59
CA GLU A 201 12.78 -16.52 -12.65
C GLU A 201 12.54 -15.18 -11.95
N ARG A 202 12.72 -15.16 -10.62
CA ARG A 202 12.53 -13.99 -9.77
C ARG A 202 13.72 -13.81 -8.84
N ARG A 203 14.15 -12.58 -8.68
CA ARG A 203 15.03 -12.24 -7.57
C ARG A 203 14.26 -12.41 -6.27
N LYS A 204 14.86 -13.10 -5.29
CA LYS A 204 14.27 -13.30 -3.97
C LYS A 204 15.10 -12.60 -2.90
N MET A 205 14.43 -12.15 -1.85
CA MET A 205 15.02 -11.53 -0.67
C MET A 205 14.29 -12.04 0.57
N THR A 206 15.01 -12.46 1.57
CA THR A 206 14.46 -12.87 2.86
C THR A 206 14.02 -11.65 3.67
N LEU A 207 13.23 -11.87 4.73
CA LEU A 207 12.85 -10.80 5.65
C LEU A 207 14.07 -10.23 6.40
N GLU A 208 15.05 -11.07 6.72
CA GLU A 208 16.27 -10.66 7.40
C GLU A 208 17.13 -9.76 6.51
N GLU A 209 17.34 -10.14 5.25
CA GLU A 209 18.05 -9.32 4.26
C GLU A 209 17.35 -7.98 4.06
N ALA A 210 16.02 -7.98 3.86
CA ALA A 210 15.27 -6.75 3.72
C ALA A 210 15.44 -5.85 4.96
N ARG A 211 15.31 -6.39 6.18
CA ARG A 211 15.48 -5.64 7.42
C ARG A 211 16.90 -5.11 7.63
N ALA A 212 17.91 -5.78 7.12
CA ALA A 212 19.29 -5.30 7.21
C ALA A 212 19.48 -3.98 6.45
N ASP A 213 18.74 -3.78 5.35
CA ASP A 213 18.80 -2.55 4.56
C ASP A 213 18.08 -1.35 5.21
N PHE A 214 17.25 -1.59 6.24
CA PHE A 214 16.52 -0.55 7.00
C PHE A 214 17.27 -0.08 8.29
N ARG A 215 18.54 -0.35 8.41
CA ARG A 215 19.37 0.02 9.58
C ARG A 215 20.14 1.32 9.37
#